data_d2865b21f65c5a2733f41fb1ff627fa6
#
_entry.id   d2865b21f65c5a2733f41fb1ff627fa6
#
_cell.length_a   1.000
_cell.length_b   1.000
_cell.length_c   1.000
_cell.angle_alpha   90.00
_cell.angle_beta   90.00
_cell.angle_gamma   90.00
#
_symmetry.space_group_name_H-M   'P 1'
#
loop_
_entity.id
_entity.type
_entity.pdbx_description
1 polymer ?
#
loop_
_entity_poly.entity_id
_entity_poly.type
_entity_poly.pdbx_seq_one_letter_code
_entity_poly.pdbx_strand_id
1 'polypeptide(L)' 'MQSLGPPDTHFLSAAVGWCELGSVAEAKAEMERIAPGLRHHPDVLEARWLIHAQEKNWEEGL' A
#
# COMPACT_ATOMS: atom_id res chain seq x y z
N MET A 1 4.39 -19.28 -8.33
CA MET A 1 4.25 -17.88 -7.94
C MET A 1 4.73 -17.68 -6.50
N GLN A 2 5.58 -16.73 -6.30
CA GLN A 2 6.10 -16.46 -4.97
C GLN A 2 5.15 -15.56 -4.18
N SER A 3 4.89 -15.99 -2.95
CA SER A 3 4.14 -15.13 -2.05
C SER A 3 5.13 -14.24 -1.31
N LEU A 4 4.63 -13.07 -0.89
CA LEU A 4 5.45 -12.16 -0.09
C LEU A 4 5.75 -12.78 1.26
N GLY A 5 7.00 -12.66 1.70
CA GLY A 5 7.39 -13.10 3.03
C GLY A 5 7.56 -11.89 3.96
N PRO A 6 7.72 -12.17 5.28
CA PRO A 6 8.05 -11.08 6.19
C PRO A 6 9.46 -10.55 5.85
N PRO A 7 9.75 -9.25 6.06
CA PRO A 7 8.83 -8.27 6.65
C PRO A 7 7.92 -7.60 5.63
N ASP A 8 8.04 -7.92 4.34
CA ASP A 8 7.28 -7.21 3.30
C ASP A 8 5.78 -7.39 3.43
N THR A 9 5.32 -8.60 3.77
CA THR A 9 3.89 -8.81 4.00
C THR A 9 3.39 -7.97 5.16
N HIS A 10 4.22 -7.76 6.15
CA HIS A 10 3.85 -6.95 7.30
C HIS A 10 3.65 -5.49 6.89
N PHE A 11 4.57 -4.95 6.10
CA PHE A 11 4.45 -3.58 5.60
C PHE A 11 3.22 -3.43 4.71
N LEU A 12 2.97 -4.43 3.88
CA LEU A 12 1.82 -4.40 2.99
C LEU A 12 0.51 -4.38 3.79
N SER A 13 0.41 -5.25 4.79
CA SER A 13 -0.76 -5.31 5.65
C SER A 13 -0.97 -3.99 6.39
N ALA A 14 0.10 -3.39 6.88
CA ALA A 14 0.04 -2.11 7.56
C ALA A 14 -0.44 -1.00 6.61
N ALA A 15 0.06 -1.02 5.38
CA ALA A 15 -0.35 -0.03 4.39
C ALA A 15 -1.85 -0.11 4.11
N VAL A 16 -2.36 -1.31 3.95
CA VAL A 16 -3.80 -1.51 3.72
C VAL A 16 -4.60 -1.04 4.94
N GLY A 17 -4.11 -1.36 6.13
CA GLY A 17 -4.75 -0.92 7.37
C GLY A 17 -4.82 0.60 7.47
N TRP A 18 -3.72 1.29 7.18
CA TRP A 18 -3.70 2.74 7.18
C TRP A 18 -4.67 3.32 6.15
N CYS A 19 -4.74 2.68 5.00
CA CYS A 19 -5.65 3.10 3.94
C CYS A 19 -7.11 3.02 4.40
N GLU A 20 -7.47 1.97 5.10
CA GLU A 20 -8.81 1.80 5.62
C GLU A 20 -9.16 2.85 6.68
N LEU A 21 -8.15 3.31 7.41
CA LEU A 21 -8.33 4.37 8.41
C LEU A 21 -8.32 5.76 7.79
N GLY A 22 -8.08 5.85 6.50
CA GLY A 22 -8.02 7.13 5.82
C GLY A 22 -6.67 7.82 5.92
N SER A 23 -5.65 7.13 6.45
CA SER A 23 -4.31 7.70 6.62
C SER A 23 -3.43 7.38 5.43
N VAL A 24 -3.71 8.02 4.30
CA VAL A 24 -2.99 7.77 3.05
C VAL A 24 -1.49 8.03 3.18
N ALA A 25 -1.12 9.09 3.88
CA ALA A 25 0.29 9.41 4.07
C ALA A 25 1.04 8.30 4.77
N GLU A 26 0.44 7.72 5.81
CA GLU A 26 1.05 6.59 6.53
C GLU A 26 1.11 5.35 5.65
N ALA A 27 0.05 5.11 4.87
CA ALA A 27 0.03 3.99 3.95
C ALA A 27 1.17 4.08 2.94
N LYS A 28 1.40 5.25 2.40
CA LYS A 28 2.50 5.47 1.46
C LYS A 28 3.84 5.23 2.10
N ALA A 29 4.02 5.66 3.34
CA ALA A 29 5.27 5.47 4.06
C ALA A 29 5.55 3.98 4.26
N GLU A 30 4.52 3.21 4.58
CA GLU A 30 4.68 1.77 4.74
C GLU A 30 5.04 1.10 3.41
N MET A 31 4.43 1.55 2.32
CA MET A 31 4.72 0.99 1.00
C MET A 31 6.17 1.21 0.60
N GLU A 32 6.75 2.34 1.00
CA GLU A 32 8.14 2.63 0.67
C GLU A 32 9.13 1.73 1.39
N ARG A 33 8.69 1.09 2.48
CA ARG A 33 9.53 0.15 3.21
C ARG A 33 9.63 -1.21 2.54
N ILE A 34 8.74 -1.49 1.59
CA ILE A 34 8.77 -2.75 0.87
C ILE A 34 9.97 -2.76 -0.07
N ALA A 35 10.62 -3.91 -0.16
CA ALA A 35 11.82 -4.05 -0.99
C ALA A 35 11.54 -3.61 -2.43
N PRO A 36 12.45 -2.82 -3.04
CA PRO A 36 12.22 -2.33 -4.40
C PRO A 36 11.99 -3.42 -5.43
N GLY A 37 12.61 -4.59 -5.24
CA GLY A 37 12.43 -5.70 -6.16
C GLY A 37 11.04 -6.29 -6.16
N LEU A 38 10.24 -5.98 -5.15
CA LEU A 38 8.89 -6.49 -5.03
C LEU A 38 7.83 -5.50 -5.48
N ARG A 39 8.24 -4.37 -6.01
CA ARG A 39 7.28 -3.33 -6.44
C ARG A 39 6.34 -3.80 -7.53
N HIS A 40 6.75 -4.80 -8.30
CA HIS A 40 5.91 -5.35 -9.37
C HIS A 40 5.09 -6.56 -8.93
N HIS A 41 5.21 -6.95 -7.67
CA HIS A 41 4.41 -8.04 -7.15
C HIS A 41 2.93 -7.67 -7.20
N PRO A 42 2.05 -8.61 -7.61
CA PRO A 42 0.62 -8.31 -7.74
C PRO A 42 -0.01 -7.74 -6.48
N ASP A 43 0.36 -8.28 -5.32
CA ASP A 43 -0.20 -7.79 -4.05
C ASP A 43 0.22 -6.35 -3.78
N VAL A 44 1.46 -6.02 -4.12
CA VAL A 44 1.96 -4.65 -3.93
C VAL A 44 1.28 -3.70 -4.89
N LEU A 45 1.10 -4.11 -6.13
CA LEU A 45 0.42 -3.27 -7.12
C LEU A 45 -1.03 -3.00 -6.71
N GLU A 46 -1.70 -4.00 -6.18
CA GLU A 46 -3.06 -3.84 -5.71
C GLU A 46 -3.15 -2.85 -4.56
N ALA A 47 -2.24 -2.97 -3.61
CA ALA A 47 -2.21 -2.05 -2.47
C ALA A 47 -1.94 -0.62 -2.93
N ARG A 48 -1.01 -0.44 -3.87
CA ARG A 48 -0.72 0.87 -4.43
C ARG A 48 -1.94 1.45 -5.12
N TRP A 49 -2.66 0.61 -5.84
CA TRP A 49 -3.87 1.05 -6.51
C TRP A 49 -4.92 1.53 -5.51
N LEU A 50 -5.08 0.80 -4.42
CA LEU A 50 -6.00 1.18 -3.36
C LEU A 50 -5.63 2.54 -2.75
N ILE A 51 -4.33 2.75 -2.53
CA ILE A 51 -3.85 4.01 -2.00
C ILE A 51 -4.14 5.16 -2.96
N HIS A 52 -3.90 4.95 -4.23
CA HIS A 52 -4.19 5.96 -5.25
C HIS A 52 -5.68 6.28 -5.33
N ALA A 53 -6.51 5.26 -5.23
CA ALA A 53 -7.96 5.44 -5.25
C ALA A 53 -8.43 6.27 -4.07
N GLN A 54 -7.88 6.01 -2.89
CA GLN A 54 -8.22 6.76 -1.69
C GLN A 54 -7.76 8.20 -1.80
N GLU A 55 -6.56 8.41 -2.29
CA GLU A 55 -6.01 9.75 -2.46
C GLU A 55 -6.85 10.57 -3.43
N LYS A 56 -7.24 9.95 -4.52
CA LYS A 56 -8.07 10.61 -5.52
C LYS A 56 -9.45 10.95 -4.95
N ASN A 57 -10.00 10.04 -4.16
CA ASN A 57 -11.28 10.25 -3.50
C ASN A 57 -11.22 11.46 -2.57
N TRP A 58 -10.12 11.60 -1.84
CA TRP A 58 -9.91 12.73 -0.97
C TRP A 58 -9.91 14.05 -1.72
N GLU A 59 -9.18 14.10 -2.83
CA GLU A 59 -9.08 15.31 -3.63
C GLU A 59 -10.40 15.69 -4.27
N GLU A 60 -11.16 14.72 -4.73
CA GLU A 60 -12.44 14.97 -5.39
C GLU A 60 -13.58 15.15 -4.40
N GLY A 61 -13.44 14.60 -3.20
CA GLY A 61 -14.45 14.70 -2.18
C GLY A 61 -14.51 16.06 -1.49
N LEU A 62 -13.51 16.86 -1.75
CA LEU A 62 -13.49 18.22 -1.21
C LEU A 62 -14.21 19.17 -2.14
#